data_c76b50aef85f54aaac6b169e58a0b2ce
#
_entry.id   c76b50aef85f54aaac6b169e58a0b2ce
#
_cell.length_a   1.000
_cell.length_b   1.000
_cell.length_c   1.000
_cell.angle_alpha   90.00
_cell.angle_beta   90.00
_cell.angle_gamma   90.00
#
_symmetry.space_group_name_H-M   'P 1'
#
loop_
_entity.id
_entity.type
_entity.pdbx_description
1 polymer ?
#
loop_
_entity_poly.entity_id
_entity_poly.type
_entity_poly.pdbx_seq_one_letter_code
_entity_poly.pdbx_strand_id
1 'polypeptide(L)'
;MNKKNILISILQAILLLIFIICLTPKSFQNDTLFDISLGNKYLNEGISTYDDYSIQENLEYTPQHFVVNIITYLVYNSFGFCGLYIWCIILTCFLAILFYIVNKLFCKRKIFSYLFVYAELALMISVISVRAQMYSYIFFLLELIFIEKFLRNKKYIFLTLLSILPLFIINFHAGTIYFYFIIIFVYLLNYIKIKIGKIEYNHEYIKNLKYLLIPIICGTLLTFVNPFGYKQILYCAKTLNNSFIKSYISEFQPMTIKNSVGILFYGSLLIITLSLILTKNKIKLERTLLLLGTTFMSLMSLRHFSLFIIFTIPCLEYVEEFFTILKDLSYKGITKTGKKVLKITIISLYISIYIFLGFFYLFKYNTNEYLPKSIYPIDSVNYIKENIGNDKLLFNNYSYGSLLMFNDIKCFIDSRCDLYTKEYNKDCTVAEDYINAINCTGNYEQILSKYNIEYLLISKNSALGKNIFNNSKYEKIFEDKCSYVIKVNN
;
A
#
# COMPACT_ATOMS: atom_id res chain seq x y z
N MET A 1 -25.76 22.79 -17.72
CA MET A 1 -25.24 23.03 -16.33
C MET A 1 -25.13 24.53 -16.13
N ASN A 2 -25.60 25.10 -15.01
CA ASN A 2 -25.54 26.55 -14.76
C ASN A 2 -24.06 26.96 -14.57
N LYS A 3 -23.62 28.12 -15.11
CA LYS A 3 -22.24 28.66 -15.00
C LYS A 3 -21.72 28.63 -13.54
N LYS A 4 -22.57 28.93 -12.56
CA LYS A 4 -22.25 28.86 -11.12
C LYS A 4 -21.89 27.45 -10.67
N ASN A 5 -22.57 26.42 -11.16
CA ASN A 5 -22.30 25.03 -10.79
C ASN A 5 -20.99 24.52 -11.42
N ILE A 6 -20.65 25.00 -12.62
CA ILE A 6 -19.36 24.70 -13.27
C ILE A 6 -18.22 25.28 -12.46
N LEU A 7 -18.31 26.57 -12.07
CA LEU A 7 -17.29 27.24 -11.28
C LEU A 7 -17.04 26.56 -9.92
N ILE A 8 -18.12 26.15 -9.24
CA ILE A 8 -18.02 25.41 -7.97
C ILE A 8 -17.31 24.07 -8.20
N SER A 9 -17.63 23.33 -9.26
CA SER A 9 -16.98 22.04 -9.55
C SER A 9 -15.48 22.20 -9.87
N ILE A 10 -15.11 23.25 -10.60
CA ILE A 10 -13.71 23.58 -10.89
C ILE A 10 -12.96 23.91 -9.59
N LEU A 11 -13.53 24.76 -8.74
CA LEU A 11 -12.93 25.11 -7.45
C LEU A 11 -12.73 23.85 -6.57
N GLN A 12 -13.72 22.97 -6.51
CA GLN A 12 -13.62 21.71 -5.79
C GLN A 12 -12.51 20.81 -6.34
N ALA A 13 -12.35 20.72 -7.66
CA ALA A 13 -11.29 19.94 -8.28
C ALA A 13 -9.91 20.52 -7.97
N ILE A 14 -9.75 21.85 -8.01
CA ILE A 14 -8.49 22.52 -7.63
C ILE A 14 -8.15 22.26 -6.16
N LEU A 15 -9.13 22.41 -5.25
CA LEU A 15 -8.93 22.13 -3.82
C LEU A 15 -8.53 20.68 -3.57
N LEU A 16 -9.16 19.73 -4.26
CA LEU A 16 -8.80 18.32 -4.15
C LEU A 16 -7.37 18.07 -4.68
N LEU A 17 -6.99 18.69 -5.79
CA LEU A 17 -5.63 18.58 -6.32
C LEU A 17 -4.58 19.11 -5.33
N ILE A 18 -4.82 20.29 -4.73
CA ILE A 18 -3.96 20.85 -3.68
C ILE A 18 -3.83 19.86 -2.51
N PHE A 19 -4.95 19.30 -2.07
CA PHE A 19 -4.97 18.32 -0.99
C PHE A 19 -4.12 17.09 -1.34
N ILE A 20 -4.27 16.52 -2.54
CA ILE A 20 -3.49 15.37 -3.03
C ILE A 20 -2.00 15.70 -3.06
N ILE A 21 -1.61 16.86 -3.59
CA ILE A 21 -0.20 17.29 -3.62
C ILE A 21 0.38 17.38 -2.19
N CYS A 22 -0.39 17.91 -1.25
CA CYS A 22 0.02 17.99 0.16
C CYS A 22 0.19 16.60 0.81
N LEU A 23 -0.69 15.65 0.48
CA LEU A 23 -0.64 14.28 1.02
C LEU A 23 0.48 13.44 0.42
N THR A 24 0.77 13.60 -0.88
CA THR A 24 1.74 12.75 -1.58
C THR A 24 3.14 12.92 -1.00
N PRO A 25 3.80 11.85 -0.52
CA PRO A 25 5.15 11.94 0.02
C PRO A 25 6.15 12.28 -1.08
N LYS A 26 7.14 13.13 -0.77
CA LYS A 26 8.23 13.43 -1.70
C LYS A 26 9.33 12.38 -1.63
N SER A 27 9.56 11.81 -0.45
CA SER A 27 10.56 10.76 -0.23
C SER A 27 10.05 9.39 -0.69
N PHE A 28 10.93 8.64 -1.37
CA PHE A 28 10.64 7.28 -1.82
C PHE A 28 11.00 6.26 -0.76
N GLN A 29 10.40 5.09 -0.90
CA GLN A 29 10.67 3.90 -0.07
C GLN A 29 11.64 2.95 -0.80
N ASN A 30 12.20 1.98 -0.08
CA ASN A 30 13.11 0.98 -0.63
C ASN A 30 12.52 0.23 -1.82
N ASP A 31 11.23 -0.09 -1.76
CA ASP A 31 10.55 -0.82 -2.83
C ASP A 31 10.59 -0.08 -4.17
N THR A 32 10.54 1.26 -4.16
CA THR A 32 10.67 2.05 -5.39
C THR A 32 12.04 1.88 -6.04
N LEU A 33 13.10 1.75 -5.24
CA LEU A 33 14.46 1.60 -5.76
C LEU A 33 14.68 0.23 -6.41
N PHE A 34 14.23 -0.86 -5.76
CA PHE A 34 14.35 -2.16 -6.39
C PHE A 34 13.41 -2.32 -7.60
N ASP A 35 12.22 -1.68 -7.60
CA ASP A 35 11.34 -1.64 -8.77
C ASP A 35 12.05 -1.03 -9.99
N ILE A 36 12.82 0.05 -9.79
CA ILE A 36 13.62 0.67 -10.86
C ILE A 36 14.67 -0.31 -11.36
N SER A 37 15.43 -0.94 -10.46
CA SER A 37 16.53 -1.87 -10.82
C SER A 37 16.01 -3.09 -11.58
N LEU A 38 14.91 -3.70 -11.08
CA LEU A 38 14.30 -4.85 -11.76
C LEU A 38 13.69 -4.46 -13.10
N GLY A 39 13.03 -3.30 -13.19
CA GLY A 39 12.48 -2.79 -14.45
C GLY A 39 13.55 -2.55 -15.51
N ASN A 40 14.71 -2.00 -15.11
CA ASN A 40 15.88 -1.86 -15.97
C ASN A 40 16.34 -3.22 -16.51
N LYS A 41 16.51 -4.20 -15.60
CA LYS A 41 16.94 -5.55 -15.95
C LYS A 41 15.96 -6.21 -16.93
N TYR A 42 14.66 -6.17 -16.67
CA TYR A 42 13.67 -6.81 -17.52
C TYR A 42 13.62 -6.29 -18.95
N LEU A 43 13.87 -5.00 -19.13
CA LEU A 43 13.87 -4.38 -20.45
C LEU A 43 15.18 -4.60 -21.22
N ASN A 44 16.32 -4.66 -20.54
CA ASN A 44 17.63 -4.72 -21.20
C ASN A 44 18.20 -6.15 -21.28
N GLU A 45 17.92 -7.00 -20.28
CA GLU A 45 18.50 -8.35 -20.16
C GLU A 45 17.46 -9.46 -20.29
N GLY A 46 16.16 -9.09 -20.23
CA GLY A 46 15.04 -10.03 -20.23
C GLY A 46 14.63 -10.52 -18.84
N ILE A 47 13.63 -11.38 -18.80
CA ILE A 47 13.03 -11.89 -17.58
C ILE A 47 13.84 -13.10 -17.08
N SER A 48 14.41 -12.99 -15.87
CA SER A 48 15.03 -14.10 -15.16
C SER A 48 14.14 -14.60 -14.03
N THR A 49 14.20 -15.89 -13.75
CA THR A 49 13.61 -16.52 -12.55
C THR A 49 14.64 -16.73 -11.43
N TYR A 50 15.84 -16.19 -11.59
CA TYR A 50 16.90 -16.21 -10.60
C TYR A 50 17.31 -14.78 -10.24
N ASP A 51 17.77 -14.62 -9.00
CA ASP A 51 18.26 -13.34 -8.51
C ASP A 51 19.76 -13.15 -8.85
N ASP A 52 20.11 -11.95 -9.34
CA ASP A 52 21.49 -11.56 -9.66
C ASP A 52 22.00 -10.40 -8.79
N TYR A 53 21.15 -9.86 -7.93
CA TYR A 53 21.49 -8.69 -7.09
C TYR A 53 22.02 -9.07 -5.71
N SER A 54 21.83 -10.33 -5.30
CA SER A 54 22.33 -10.84 -4.03
C SER A 54 23.75 -11.40 -4.17
N ILE A 55 24.50 -11.40 -3.07
CA ILE A 55 25.77 -12.15 -2.98
C ILE A 55 25.55 -13.67 -2.90
N GLN A 56 24.32 -14.12 -2.62
CA GLN A 56 23.95 -15.54 -2.64
C GLN A 56 23.65 -15.98 -4.05
N GLU A 57 24.18 -17.11 -4.43
CA GLU A 57 23.98 -17.70 -5.76
C GLU A 57 22.70 -18.56 -5.82
N ASN A 58 22.13 -18.66 -7.01
CA ASN A 58 21.03 -19.59 -7.33
C ASN A 58 19.73 -19.39 -6.54
N LEU A 59 19.46 -18.19 -6.00
CA LEU A 59 18.17 -17.91 -5.40
C LEU A 59 17.08 -17.78 -6.48
N GLU A 60 16.06 -18.66 -6.41
CA GLU A 60 14.88 -18.53 -7.28
C GLU A 60 14.06 -17.30 -6.87
N TYR A 61 13.68 -16.49 -7.86
CA TYR A 61 12.88 -15.31 -7.67
C TYR A 61 11.73 -15.22 -8.67
N THR A 62 10.53 -14.99 -8.17
CA THR A 62 9.35 -14.75 -9.00
C THR A 62 8.77 -13.37 -8.65
N PRO A 63 8.94 -12.36 -9.53
CA PRO A 63 8.46 -11.00 -9.26
C PRO A 63 6.95 -10.94 -9.09
N GLN A 64 6.48 -10.30 -8.02
CA GLN A 64 5.04 -10.16 -7.74
C GLN A 64 4.38 -9.01 -8.52
N HIS A 65 5.17 -8.08 -9.07
CA HIS A 65 4.67 -6.86 -9.71
C HIS A 65 5.49 -6.46 -10.94
N PHE A 66 5.67 -7.43 -11.82
CA PHE A 66 6.46 -7.31 -13.03
C PHE A 66 6.16 -6.06 -13.88
N VAL A 67 4.88 -5.78 -14.17
CA VAL A 67 4.49 -4.60 -14.97
C VAL A 67 4.79 -3.30 -14.24
N VAL A 68 4.63 -3.27 -12.92
CA VAL A 68 4.92 -2.07 -12.13
C VAL A 68 6.41 -1.76 -12.13
N ASN A 69 7.27 -2.77 -12.04
CA ASN A 69 8.72 -2.60 -12.13
C ASN A 69 9.10 -1.90 -13.46
N ILE A 70 8.55 -2.37 -14.58
CA ILE A 70 8.79 -1.77 -15.91
C ILE A 70 8.28 -0.33 -15.96
N ILE A 71 7.06 -0.07 -15.50
CA ILE A 71 6.50 1.30 -15.51
C ILE A 71 7.35 2.24 -14.64
N THR A 72 7.73 1.79 -13.44
CA THR A 72 8.55 2.59 -12.51
C THR A 72 9.89 2.95 -13.13
N TYR A 73 10.56 1.98 -13.76
CA TYR A 73 11.81 2.23 -14.48
C TYR A 73 11.64 3.19 -15.64
N LEU A 74 10.63 3.01 -16.50
CA LEU A 74 10.40 3.88 -17.66
C LEU A 74 10.15 5.33 -17.23
N VAL A 75 9.36 5.55 -16.18
CA VAL A 75 9.11 6.89 -15.63
C VAL A 75 10.40 7.48 -15.05
N TYR A 76 11.16 6.68 -14.29
CA TYR A 76 12.44 7.12 -13.73
C TYR A 76 13.45 7.44 -14.81
N ASN A 77 13.62 6.58 -15.80
CA ASN A 77 14.58 6.77 -16.89
C ASN A 77 14.29 8.02 -17.73
N SER A 78 13.01 8.35 -17.90
CA SER A 78 12.57 9.51 -18.70
C SER A 78 12.63 10.83 -17.91
N PHE A 79 12.31 10.83 -16.62
CA PHE A 79 12.06 12.05 -15.85
C PHE A 79 12.69 12.04 -14.46
N GLY A 80 13.50 11.02 -14.11
CA GLY A 80 14.15 10.89 -12.81
C GLY A 80 13.16 10.77 -11.65
N PHE A 81 13.63 11.06 -10.44
CA PHE A 81 12.81 11.05 -9.23
C PHE A 81 11.67 12.07 -9.26
N CYS A 82 11.84 13.20 -9.95
CA CYS A 82 10.76 14.17 -10.14
C CYS A 82 9.59 13.55 -10.91
N GLY A 83 9.88 12.78 -11.96
CA GLY A 83 8.88 12.05 -12.72
C GLY A 83 8.12 11.05 -11.87
N LEU A 84 8.79 10.30 -11.00
CA LEU A 84 8.14 9.36 -10.07
C LEU A 84 7.24 10.08 -9.06
N TYR A 85 7.65 11.24 -8.55
CA TYR A 85 6.81 12.04 -7.67
C TYR A 85 5.52 12.51 -8.36
N ILE A 86 5.64 13.02 -9.60
CA ILE A 86 4.49 13.42 -10.42
C ILE A 86 3.61 12.20 -10.73
N TRP A 87 4.22 11.05 -11.02
CA TRP A 87 3.50 9.79 -11.24
C TRP A 87 2.67 9.37 -10.03
N CYS A 88 3.22 9.49 -8.83
CA CYS A 88 2.49 9.23 -7.59
C CYS A 88 1.27 10.16 -7.45
N ILE A 89 1.41 11.46 -7.78
CA ILE A 89 0.30 12.42 -7.79
C ILE A 89 -0.77 11.99 -8.81
N ILE A 90 -0.38 11.58 -10.01
CA ILE A 90 -1.32 11.11 -11.06
C ILE A 90 -2.09 9.88 -10.57
N LEU A 91 -1.41 8.88 -10.01
CA LEU A 91 -2.06 7.69 -9.46
C LEU A 91 -3.02 8.04 -8.32
N THR A 92 -2.64 8.98 -7.45
CA THR A 92 -3.50 9.44 -6.34
C THR A 92 -4.71 10.22 -6.84
N CYS A 93 -4.56 11.04 -7.90
CA CYS A 93 -5.67 11.70 -8.56
C CYS A 93 -6.65 10.69 -9.17
N PHE A 94 -6.12 9.65 -9.82
CA PHE A 94 -6.95 8.59 -10.38
C PHE A 94 -7.69 7.83 -9.29
N LEU A 95 -7.02 7.50 -8.20
CA LEU A 95 -7.62 6.89 -7.01
C LEU A 95 -8.75 7.76 -6.45
N ALA A 96 -8.55 9.08 -6.32
CA ALA A 96 -9.56 10.03 -5.86
C ALA A 96 -10.81 10.07 -6.77
N ILE A 97 -10.61 10.01 -8.08
CA ILE A 97 -11.71 9.93 -9.05
C ILE A 97 -12.51 8.64 -8.85
N LEU A 98 -11.84 7.51 -8.66
CA LEU A 98 -12.50 6.24 -8.42
C LEU A 98 -13.25 6.23 -7.08
N PHE A 99 -12.66 6.74 -6.00
CA PHE A 99 -13.35 6.94 -4.73
C PHE A 99 -14.64 7.75 -4.93
N TYR A 100 -14.57 8.88 -5.62
CA TYR A 100 -15.76 9.68 -5.90
C TYR A 100 -16.83 8.90 -6.67
N ILE A 101 -16.43 8.11 -7.68
CA ILE A 101 -17.36 7.30 -8.48
C ILE A 101 -18.02 6.23 -7.60
N VAL A 102 -17.25 5.53 -6.76
CA VAL A 102 -17.78 4.50 -5.85
C VAL A 102 -18.68 5.12 -4.78
N ASN A 103 -18.24 6.22 -4.14
CA ASN A 103 -19.02 6.93 -3.12
C ASN A 103 -20.39 7.36 -3.67
N LYS A 104 -20.42 7.83 -4.95
CA LYS A 104 -21.66 8.21 -5.61
C LYS A 104 -22.64 7.04 -5.84
N LEU A 105 -22.17 5.80 -5.82
CA LEU A 105 -23.06 4.62 -5.89
C LEU A 105 -23.81 4.39 -4.58
N PHE A 106 -23.25 4.83 -3.44
CA PHE A 106 -23.79 4.57 -2.12
C PHE A 106 -24.37 5.80 -1.43
N CYS A 107 -23.79 6.98 -1.64
CA CYS A 107 -24.25 8.23 -1.05
C CYS A 107 -25.40 8.85 -1.86
N LYS A 108 -26.43 9.33 -1.16
CA LYS A 108 -27.59 10.02 -1.76
C LYS A 108 -27.25 11.47 -2.16
N ARG A 109 -26.41 12.14 -1.38
CA ARG A 109 -26.05 13.56 -1.57
C ARG A 109 -24.64 13.70 -2.13
N LYS A 110 -24.48 14.43 -3.23
CA LYS A 110 -23.17 14.69 -3.86
C LYS A 110 -22.12 15.23 -2.89
N ILE A 111 -22.53 16.07 -1.94
CA ILE A 111 -21.61 16.67 -0.98
C ILE A 111 -20.91 15.61 -0.11
N PHE A 112 -21.63 14.58 0.34
CA PHE A 112 -21.04 13.49 1.11
C PHE A 112 -20.12 12.64 0.25
N SER A 113 -20.51 12.31 -1.00
CA SER A 113 -19.60 11.62 -1.92
C SER A 113 -18.27 12.35 -2.10
N TYR A 114 -18.27 13.66 -2.05
CA TYR A 114 -17.08 14.51 -2.16
C TYR A 114 -16.28 14.55 -0.85
N LEU A 115 -16.94 14.75 0.27
CA LEU A 115 -16.28 14.82 1.59
C LEU A 115 -15.60 13.50 1.97
N PHE A 116 -16.23 12.38 1.62
CA PHE A 116 -15.65 11.07 1.90
C PHE A 116 -14.36 10.81 1.11
N VAL A 117 -14.20 11.35 -0.11
CA VAL A 117 -12.91 11.25 -0.82
C VAL A 117 -11.76 11.84 0.00
N TYR A 118 -11.96 12.99 0.64
CA TYR A 118 -10.94 13.59 1.51
C TYR A 118 -10.63 12.70 2.72
N ALA A 119 -11.67 12.13 3.33
CA ALA A 119 -11.49 11.23 4.47
C ALA A 119 -10.74 9.95 4.06
N GLU A 120 -11.12 9.33 2.95
CA GLU A 120 -10.49 8.12 2.42
C GLU A 120 -9.03 8.34 2.07
N LEU A 121 -8.71 9.43 1.35
CA LEU A 121 -7.32 9.78 1.04
C LEU A 121 -6.51 10.10 2.30
N ALA A 122 -7.09 10.82 3.27
CA ALA A 122 -6.42 11.09 4.54
C ALA A 122 -6.14 9.81 5.33
N LEU A 123 -7.08 8.87 5.36
CA LEU A 123 -6.89 7.55 5.98
C LEU A 123 -5.81 6.72 5.27
N MET A 124 -5.66 6.90 3.95
CA MET A 124 -4.67 6.19 3.14
C MET A 124 -3.29 6.86 3.09
N ILE A 125 -3.05 7.94 3.84
CA ILE A 125 -1.79 8.72 3.77
C ILE A 125 -0.53 7.87 3.94
N SER A 126 -0.57 6.85 4.79
CA SER A 126 0.56 5.95 5.06
C SER A 126 0.89 4.99 3.92
N VAL A 127 -0.01 4.81 2.96
CA VAL A 127 0.11 3.85 1.85
C VAL A 127 0.17 4.52 0.47
N ILE A 128 0.06 5.86 0.41
CA ILE A 128 0.27 6.63 -0.82
C ILE A 128 1.76 6.69 -1.12
N SER A 129 2.21 5.94 -2.13
CA SER A 129 3.62 5.86 -2.54
C SER A 129 3.73 5.26 -3.95
N VAL A 130 4.91 5.36 -4.58
CA VAL A 130 5.17 4.67 -5.86
C VAL A 130 5.47 3.20 -5.57
N ARG A 131 4.41 2.42 -5.41
CA ARG A 131 4.46 0.97 -5.10
C ARG A 131 3.32 0.23 -5.80
N ALA A 132 3.48 -1.07 -5.98
CA ALA A 132 2.48 -1.94 -6.59
C ALA A 132 1.10 -1.90 -5.89
N GLN A 133 1.06 -1.64 -4.58
CA GLN A 133 -0.18 -1.50 -3.81
C GLN A 133 -1.12 -0.42 -4.35
N MET A 134 -0.61 0.71 -4.88
CA MET A 134 -1.44 1.76 -5.45
C MET A 134 -2.32 1.25 -6.61
N TYR A 135 -1.77 0.38 -7.44
CA TYR A 135 -2.52 -0.25 -8.53
C TYR A 135 -3.57 -1.22 -8.00
N SER A 136 -3.27 -1.96 -6.92
CA SER A 136 -4.27 -2.83 -6.28
C SER A 136 -5.48 -2.06 -5.76
N TYR A 137 -5.27 -0.89 -5.16
CA TYR A 137 -6.37 -0.03 -4.67
C TYR A 137 -7.26 0.44 -5.83
N ILE A 138 -6.64 0.79 -6.95
CA ILE A 138 -7.35 1.14 -8.18
C ILE A 138 -8.19 -0.06 -8.66
N PHE A 139 -7.61 -1.25 -8.73
CA PHE A 139 -8.31 -2.44 -9.19
C PHE A 139 -9.46 -2.85 -8.26
N PHE A 140 -9.31 -2.74 -6.94
CA PHE A 140 -10.39 -3.04 -5.99
C PHE A 140 -11.54 -2.04 -6.08
N LEU A 141 -11.26 -0.76 -6.32
CA LEU A 141 -12.31 0.22 -6.57
C LEU A 141 -13.02 -0.04 -7.90
N LEU A 142 -12.30 -0.42 -8.95
CA LEU A 142 -12.88 -0.84 -10.23
C LEU A 142 -13.75 -2.09 -10.05
N GLU A 143 -13.28 -3.08 -9.28
CA GLU A 143 -14.04 -4.28 -8.95
C GLU A 143 -15.38 -3.95 -8.30
N LEU A 144 -15.38 -3.10 -7.25
CA LEU A 144 -16.61 -2.63 -6.59
C LEU A 144 -17.52 -1.92 -7.59
N ILE A 145 -16.99 -1.04 -8.45
CA ILE A 145 -17.77 -0.35 -9.49
C ILE A 145 -18.43 -1.36 -10.43
N PHE A 146 -17.67 -2.33 -10.90
CA PHE A 146 -18.16 -3.28 -11.90
C PHE A 146 -19.21 -4.22 -11.31
N ILE A 147 -18.99 -4.75 -10.09
CA ILE A 147 -19.96 -5.59 -9.38
C ILE A 147 -21.26 -4.79 -9.16
N GLU A 148 -21.18 -3.60 -8.55
CA GLU A 148 -22.36 -2.80 -8.20
C GLU A 148 -23.16 -2.36 -9.44
N LYS A 149 -22.47 -1.87 -10.47
CA LYS A 149 -23.14 -1.45 -11.72
C LYS A 149 -23.75 -2.61 -12.47
N PHE A 150 -23.11 -3.80 -12.45
CA PHE A 150 -23.68 -4.99 -13.06
C PHE A 150 -24.92 -5.45 -12.29
N LEU A 151 -24.84 -5.62 -10.97
CA LEU A 151 -25.93 -6.14 -10.15
C LEU A 151 -27.15 -5.23 -10.17
N ARG A 152 -26.96 -3.89 -10.15
CA ARG A 152 -28.06 -2.91 -10.19
C ARG A 152 -28.69 -2.77 -11.58
N ASN A 153 -27.89 -2.71 -12.63
CA ASN A 153 -28.36 -2.28 -13.96
C ASN A 153 -28.34 -3.42 -15.01
N LYS A 154 -27.78 -4.58 -14.68
CA LYS A 154 -27.62 -5.75 -15.59
C LYS A 154 -26.90 -5.40 -16.90
N LYS A 155 -25.97 -4.43 -16.87
CA LYS A 155 -25.15 -4.08 -18.05
C LYS A 155 -23.98 -5.04 -18.17
N TYR A 156 -24.01 -5.95 -19.14
CA TYR A 156 -23.02 -7.00 -19.33
C TYR A 156 -21.60 -6.49 -19.57
N ILE A 157 -21.42 -5.26 -20.08
CA ILE A 157 -20.10 -4.66 -20.21
C ILE A 157 -19.34 -4.63 -18.88
N PHE A 158 -20.02 -4.37 -17.73
CA PHE A 158 -19.37 -4.39 -16.43
C PHE A 158 -18.99 -5.81 -15.99
N LEU A 159 -19.77 -6.83 -16.40
CA LEU A 159 -19.43 -8.22 -16.16
C LEU A 159 -18.18 -8.63 -16.96
N THR A 160 -18.09 -8.22 -18.23
CA THR A 160 -16.90 -8.45 -19.09
C THR A 160 -15.66 -7.77 -18.49
N LEU A 161 -15.76 -6.48 -18.11
CA LEU A 161 -14.67 -5.75 -17.46
C LEU A 161 -14.22 -6.41 -16.15
N LEU A 162 -15.18 -6.87 -15.34
CA LEU A 162 -14.90 -7.63 -14.12
C LEU A 162 -14.15 -8.92 -14.45
N SER A 163 -14.57 -9.65 -15.50
CA SER A 163 -13.93 -10.91 -15.90
C SER A 163 -12.49 -10.76 -16.38
N ILE A 164 -12.12 -9.61 -16.94
CA ILE A 164 -10.77 -9.32 -17.45
C ILE A 164 -9.85 -8.76 -16.34
N LEU A 165 -10.42 -8.21 -15.26
CA LEU A 165 -9.66 -7.53 -14.21
C LEU A 165 -8.54 -8.39 -13.58
N PRO A 166 -8.70 -9.72 -13.36
CA PRO A 166 -7.65 -10.59 -12.84
C PRO A 166 -6.36 -10.62 -13.68
N LEU A 167 -6.47 -10.45 -15.01
CA LEU A 167 -5.30 -10.32 -15.88
C LEU A 167 -4.41 -9.14 -15.49
N PHE A 168 -5.01 -8.02 -15.12
CA PHE A 168 -4.27 -6.85 -14.65
C PHE A 168 -3.74 -7.07 -13.23
N ILE A 169 -4.55 -7.59 -12.32
CA ILE A 169 -4.13 -7.82 -10.94
C ILE A 169 -2.91 -8.74 -10.88
N ILE A 170 -2.92 -9.88 -11.60
CA ILE A 170 -1.82 -10.87 -11.55
C ILE A 170 -0.50 -10.32 -12.09
N ASN A 171 -0.53 -9.41 -13.06
CA ASN A 171 0.67 -8.82 -13.67
C ASN A 171 1.15 -7.54 -12.97
N PHE A 172 0.26 -6.79 -12.32
CA PHE A 172 0.61 -5.55 -11.61
C PHE A 172 0.91 -5.77 -10.14
N HIS A 173 0.18 -6.66 -9.46
CA HIS A 173 0.41 -6.99 -8.05
C HIS A 173 -0.22 -8.34 -7.71
N ALA A 174 0.45 -9.41 -8.10
CA ALA A 174 -0.03 -10.78 -7.97
C ALA A 174 -0.45 -11.18 -6.56
N GLY A 175 0.28 -10.70 -5.53
CA GLY A 175 0.01 -10.99 -4.13
C GLY A 175 -1.38 -10.59 -3.63
N THR A 176 -2.17 -9.86 -4.43
CA THR A 176 -3.51 -9.42 -4.05
C THR A 176 -4.64 -10.12 -4.82
N ILE A 177 -4.32 -11.07 -5.71
CA ILE A 177 -5.29 -11.73 -6.58
C ILE A 177 -6.41 -12.48 -5.83
N TYR A 178 -6.09 -13.05 -4.67
CA TYR A 178 -7.07 -13.80 -3.87
C TYR A 178 -8.19 -12.90 -3.32
N PHE A 179 -7.91 -11.60 -3.09
CA PHE A 179 -8.95 -10.66 -2.64
C PHE A 179 -10.05 -10.47 -3.68
N TYR A 180 -9.70 -10.45 -4.97
CA TYR A 180 -10.67 -10.40 -6.04
C TYR A 180 -11.72 -11.53 -5.94
N PHE A 181 -11.28 -12.76 -5.73
CA PHE A 181 -12.20 -13.89 -5.60
C PHE A 181 -13.02 -13.83 -4.30
N ILE A 182 -12.38 -13.41 -3.19
CA ILE A 182 -13.05 -13.26 -1.89
C ILE A 182 -14.18 -12.24 -1.99
N ILE A 183 -13.96 -11.09 -2.63
CA ILE A 183 -14.97 -10.04 -2.75
C ILE A 183 -16.18 -10.53 -3.56
N ILE A 184 -15.97 -11.15 -4.71
CA ILE A 184 -17.08 -11.74 -5.49
C ILE A 184 -17.83 -12.78 -4.65
N PHE A 185 -17.10 -13.63 -3.91
CA PHE A 185 -17.70 -14.64 -3.05
C PHE A 185 -18.60 -14.02 -1.96
N VAL A 186 -18.18 -12.92 -1.34
CA VAL A 186 -19.00 -12.19 -0.35
C VAL A 186 -20.34 -11.76 -0.95
N TYR A 187 -20.37 -11.25 -2.18
CA TYR A 187 -21.62 -10.91 -2.85
C TYR A 187 -22.48 -12.17 -3.13
N LEU A 188 -21.87 -13.29 -3.52
CA LEU A 188 -22.58 -14.55 -3.75
C LEU A 188 -23.25 -15.12 -2.50
N LEU A 189 -22.73 -14.81 -1.30
CA LEU A 189 -23.36 -15.25 -0.03
C LEU A 189 -24.78 -14.72 0.15
N ASN A 190 -25.23 -13.71 -0.60
CA ASN A 190 -26.64 -13.31 -0.62
C ASN A 190 -27.60 -14.44 -1.06
N TYR A 191 -27.12 -15.50 -1.74
CA TYR A 191 -27.93 -16.68 -2.06
C TYR A 191 -28.42 -17.45 -0.82
N ILE A 192 -27.68 -17.35 0.30
CA ILE A 192 -28.07 -18.03 1.56
C ILE A 192 -29.33 -17.40 2.17
N LYS A 193 -29.73 -16.18 1.73
CA LYS A 193 -30.93 -15.46 2.17
C LYS A 193 -31.03 -15.26 3.68
N ILE A 194 -29.91 -14.99 4.33
CA ILE A 194 -29.83 -14.73 5.78
C ILE A 194 -30.64 -13.49 6.15
N LYS A 195 -31.38 -13.59 7.27
CA LYS A 195 -32.08 -12.48 7.95
C LYS A 195 -31.85 -12.59 9.43
N ILE A 196 -31.12 -11.65 10.02
CA ILE A 196 -30.81 -11.59 11.46
C ILE A 196 -30.98 -10.13 11.92
N GLY A 197 -32.08 -9.86 12.67
CA GLY A 197 -32.37 -8.52 13.16
C GLY A 197 -32.52 -7.48 12.04
N LYS A 198 -31.59 -6.50 12.00
CA LYS A 198 -31.57 -5.50 10.92
C LYS A 198 -30.83 -5.98 9.68
N ILE A 199 -30.00 -7.05 9.79
CA ILE A 199 -29.18 -7.55 8.68
C ILE A 199 -30.04 -8.44 7.80
N GLU A 200 -30.05 -8.17 6.50
CA GLU A 200 -30.74 -8.98 5.50
C GLU A 200 -29.95 -9.08 4.19
N TYR A 201 -30.19 -10.20 3.47
CA TYR A 201 -29.64 -10.37 2.14
C TYR A 201 -30.19 -9.30 1.17
N ASN A 202 -29.44 -9.01 0.11
CA ASN A 202 -29.83 -8.01 -0.87
C ASN A 202 -30.78 -8.60 -1.92
N HIS A 203 -32.08 -8.36 -1.74
CA HIS A 203 -33.15 -8.86 -2.62
C HIS A 203 -32.97 -8.44 -4.08
N GLU A 204 -32.46 -7.21 -4.31
CA GLU A 204 -32.31 -6.64 -5.64
C GLU A 204 -31.25 -7.39 -6.48
N TYR A 205 -30.23 -7.95 -5.82
CA TYR A 205 -29.10 -8.60 -6.49
C TYR A 205 -29.36 -10.06 -6.87
N ILE A 206 -30.28 -10.77 -6.19
CA ILE A 206 -30.47 -12.22 -6.32
C ILE A 206 -30.61 -12.67 -7.78
N LYS A 207 -31.39 -11.95 -8.59
CA LYS A 207 -31.63 -12.31 -10.00
C LYS A 207 -30.34 -12.31 -10.84
N ASN A 208 -29.37 -11.48 -10.49
CA ASN A 208 -28.16 -11.26 -11.27
C ASN A 208 -26.93 -11.97 -10.67
N LEU A 209 -26.98 -12.43 -9.41
CA LEU A 209 -25.83 -13.03 -8.72
C LEU A 209 -25.21 -14.22 -9.46
N LYS A 210 -26.03 -15.08 -10.10
CA LYS A 210 -25.55 -16.27 -10.83
C LYS A 210 -24.53 -15.93 -11.91
N TYR A 211 -24.62 -14.75 -12.51
CA TYR A 211 -23.69 -14.30 -13.53
C TYR A 211 -22.30 -13.99 -12.99
N LEU A 212 -22.15 -13.76 -11.67
CA LEU A 212 -20.87 -13.56 -11.02
C LEU A 212 -19.98 -14.84 -11.03
N LEU A 213 -20.52 -16.00 -11.37
CA LEU A 213 -19.72 -17.19 -11.62
C LEU A 213 -18.86 -17.06 -12.88
N ILE A 214 -19.28 -16.24 -13.87
CA ILE A 214 -18.52 -16.01 -15.11
C ILE A 214 -17.16 -15.36 -14.79
N PRO A 215 -17.06 -14.21 -14.07
CA PRO A 215 -15.78 -13.64 -13.73
C PRO A 215 -14.92 -14.51 -12.80
N ILE A 216 -15.50 -15.41 -12.00
CA ILE A 216 -14.71 -16.40 -11.25
C ILE A 216 -14.01 -17.36 -12.21
N ILE A 217 -14.76 -17.97 -13.16
CA ILE A 217 -14.21 -18.93 -14.10
C ILE A 217 -13.18 -18.26 -15.02
N CYS A 218 -13.57 -17.17 -15.69
CA CYS A 218 -12.68 -16.43 -16.58
C CYS A 218 -11.46 -15.88 -15.83
N GLY A 219 -11.69 -15.33 -14.63
CA GLY A 219 -10.63 -14.81 -13.79
C GLY A 219 -9.61 -15.85 -13.39
N THR A 220 -10.07 -17.05 -13.00
CA THR A 220 -9.17 -18.16 -12.69
C THR A 220 -8.29 -18.53 -13.89
N LEU A 221 -8.84 -18.58 -15.10
CA LEU A 221 -8.06 -18.85 -16.30
C LEU A 221 -7.05 -17.73 -16.59
N LEU A 222 -7.47 -16.48 -16.45
CA LEU A 222 -6.63 -15.31 -16.72
C LEU A 222 -5.50 -15.11 -15.70
N THR A 223 -5.60 -15.68 -14.49
CA THR A 223 -4.49 -15.65 -13.53
C THR A 223 -3.25 -16.40 -14.01
N PHE A 224 -3.38 -17.31 -14.96
CA PHE A 224 -2.24 -18.02 -15.58
C PHE A 224 -1.59 -17.24 -16.72
N VAL A 225 -2.22 -16.15 -17.18
CA VAL A 225 -1.70 -15.29 -18.25
C VAL A 225 -0.74 -14.26 -17.67
N ASN A 226 0.46 -14.72 -17.33
CA ASN A 226 1.56 -13.92 -16.80
C ASN A 226 2.88 -14.59 -17.21
N PRO A 227 4.05 -13.91 -17.18
CA PRO A 227 5.33 -14.47 -17.61
C PRO A 227 5.80 -15.71 -16.83
N PHE A 228 5.28 -15.94 -15.63
CA PHE A 228 5.70 -17.02 -14.73
C PHE A 228 4.68 -18.17 -14.63
N GLY A 229 3.51 -18.04 -15.27
CA GLY A 229 2.43 -19.02 -15.26
C GLY A 229 1.97 -19.38 -13.85
N TYR A 230 1.89 -20.69 -13.55
CA TYR A 230 1.45 -21.18 -12.24
C TYR A 230 2.43 -20.86 -11.09
N LYS A 231 3.73 -20.66 -11.40
CA LYS A 231 4.75 -20.30 -10.40
C LYS A 231 4.38 -19.00 -9.67
N GLN A 232 3.76 -18.03 -10.37
CA GLN A 232 3.28 -16.79 -9.78
C GLN A 232 2.25 -17.02 -8.67
N ILE A 233 1.28 -17.90 -8.90
CA ILE A 233 0.23 -18.23 -7.93
C ILE A 233 0.83 -18.98 -6.74
N LEU A 234 1.72 -19.93 -7.02
CA LEU A 234 2.41 -20.70 -5.97
C LEU A 234 3.25 -19.80 -5.07
N TYR A 235 3.95 -18.82 -5.67
CA TYR A 235 4.73 -17.83 -4.94
C TYR A 235 3.84 -17.02 -3.98
N CYS A 236 2.69 -16.51 -4.47
CA CYS A 236 1.73 -15.79 -3.62
C CYS A 236 1.20 -16.64 -2.46
N ALA A 237 0.94 -17.94 -2.69
CA ALA A 237 0.49 -18.86 -1.64
C ALA A 237 1.57 -19.09 -0.57
N LYS A 238 2.85 -19.18 -0.96
CA LYS A 238 3.98 -19.29 -0.02
C LYS A 238 4.11 -18.05 0.88
N THR A 239 3.90 -16.82 0.34
CA THR A 239 3.94 -15.58 1.12
C THR A 239 2.94 -15.58 2.27
N LEU A 240 1.73 -16.11 2.06
CA LEU A 240 0.70 -16.16 3.09
C LEU A 240 1.10 -16.99 4.31
N ASN A 241 1.95 -17.99 4.12
CA ASN A 241 2.39 -18.91 5.18
C ASN A 241 3.75 -18.56 5.78
N ASN A 242 4.44 -17.52 5.27
CA ASN A 242 5.77 -17.17 5.73
C ASN A 242 5.75 -16.57 7.14
N SER A 243 6.26 -17.29 8.10
CA SER A 243 6.32 -16.91 9.53
C SER A 243 7.33 -15.80 9.78
N PHE A 244 8.45 -15.82 9.06
CA PHE A 244 9.51 -14.80 9.18
C PHE A 244 8.99 -13.41 8.81
N ILE A 245 8.33 -13.29 7.64
CA ILE A 245 7.73 -12.02 7.19
C ILE A 245 6.75 -11.48 8.23
N LYS A 246 5.88 -12.34 8.77
CA LYS A 246 4.90 -11.96 9.80
C LYS A 246 5.55 -11.46 11.09
N SER A 247 6.71 -11.98 11.46
CA SER A 247 7.37 -11.64 12.72
C SER A 247 8.23 -10.37 12.62
N TYR A 248 8.88 -10.13 11.49
CA TYR A 248 9.92 -9.12 11.39
C TYR A 248 9.55 -7.91 10.51
N ILE A 249 8.57 -8.03 9.62
CA ILE A 249 8.14 -6.90 8.79
C ILE A 249 7.03 -6.10 9.50
N SER A 250 7.28 -4.82 9.76
CA SER A 250 6.40 -3.95 10.54
C SER A 250 4.98 -3.83 9.98
N GLU A 251 4.81 -3.88 8.67
CA GLU A 251 3.49 -3.81 8.01
C GLU A 251 2.59 -5.03 8.33
N PHE A 252 3.19 -6.17 8.69
CA PHE A 252 2.47 -7.39 9.06
C PHE A 252 2.14 -7.51 10.55
N GLN A 253 2.59 -6.55 11.35
CA GLN A 253 2.27 -6.54 12.79
C GLN A 253 0.79 -6.25 13.04
N PRO A 254 0.22 -6.78 14.14
CA PRO A 254 -1.17 -6.52 14.52
C PRO A 254 -1.46 -5.04 14.71
N MET A 255 -2.72 -4.64 14.41
CA MET A 255 -3.19 -3.28 14.63
C MET A 255 -3.26 -2.96 16.13
N THR A 256 -2.64 -1.87 16.55
CA THR A 256 -2.69 -1.40 17.93
C THR A 256 -3.08 0.07 18.00
N ILE A 257 -3.76 0.47 19.08
CA ILE A 257 -4.14 1.87 19.32
C ILE A 257 -2.91 2.76 19.63
N LYS A 258 -1.75 2.17 19.87
CA LYS A 258 -0.53 2.91 20.22
C LYS A 258 0.09 3.67 19.04
N ASN A 259 -0.25 3.30 17.81
CA ASN A 259 0.25 3.97 16.61
C ASN A 259 -0.84 4.84 15.94
N SER A 260 -0.43 5.84 15.16
CA SER A 260 -1.33 6.76 14.47
C SER A 260 -2.30 6.05 13.51
N VAL A 261 -1.84 5.01 12.83
CA VAL A 261 -2.68 4.20 11.92
C VAL A 261 -3.78 3.49 12.70
N GLY A 262 -3.45 2.95 13.88
CA GLY A 262 -4.43 2.31 14.76
C GLY A 262 -5.50 3.28 15.28
N ILE A 263 -5.12 4.50 15.67
CA ILE A 263 -6.09 5.53 16.09
C ILE A 263 -7.08 5.81 14.94
N LEU A 264 -6.58 5.97 13.71
CA LEU A 264 -7.42 6.20 12.53
C LEU A 264 -8.34 5.01 12.24
N PHE A 265 -7.84 3.78 12.36
CA PHE A 265 -8.62 2.57 12.17
C PHE A 265 -9.75 2.46 13.20
N TYR A 266 -9.45 2.52 14.50
CA TYR A 266 -10.47 2.39 15.54
C TYR A 266 -11.47 3.54 15.52
N GLY A 267 -11.03 4.77 15.18
CA GLY A 267 -11.91 5.92 15.00
C GLY A 267 -12.90 5.72 13.85
N SER A 268 -12.44 5.26 12.69
CA SER A 268 -13.29 4.98 11.53
C SER A 268 -14.25 3.79 11.79
N LEU A 269 -13.75 2.73 12.42
CA LEU A 269 -14.57 1.58 12.81
C LEU A 269 -15.69 1.99 13.78
N LEU A 270 -15.38 2.85 14.77
CA LEU A 270 -16.38 3.38 15.71
C LEU A 270 -17.47 4.17 14.98
N ILE A 271 -17.11 5.07 14.07
CA ILE A 271 -18.07 5.87 13.29
C ILE A 271 -18.99 4.95 12.47
N ILE A 272 -18.44 3.97 11.76
CA ILE A 272 -19.22 3.03 10.95
C ILE A 272 -20.15 2.20 11.85
N THR A 273 -19.64 1.67 12.96
CA THR A 273 -20.44 0.83 13.88
C THR A 273 -21.59 1.63 14.49
N LEU A 274 -21.34 2.87 14.96
CA LEU A 274 -22.41 3.75 15.47
C LEU A 274 -23.45 4.05 14.39
N SER A 275 -23.02 4.25 13.15
CA SER A 275 -23.91 4.48 12.02
C SER A 275 -24.83 3.28 11.76
N LEU A 276 -24.28 2.05 11.83
CA LEU A 276 -25.07 0.81 11.68
C LEU A 276 -26.06 0.58 12.85
N ILE A 277 -25.69 0.94 14.07
CA ILE A 277 -26.57 0.83 15.25
C ILE A 277 -27.75 1.80 15.12
N LEU A 278 -27.48 3.05 14.71
CA LEU A 278 -28.47 4.13 14.70
C LEU A 278 -29.30 4.19 13.43
N THR A 279 -28.90 3.52 12.34
CA THR A 279 -29.68 3.50 11.10
C THR A 279 -31.07 2.89 11.33
N LYS A 280 -32.07 3.48 10.68
CA LYS A 280 -33.43 2.93 10.62
C LYS A 280 -33.62 1.96 9.44
N ASN A 281 -32.67 1.95 8.50
CA ASN A 281 -32.71 1.11 7.32
C ASN A 281 -32.23 -0.32 7.62
N LYS A 282 -32.64 -1.26 6.77
CA LYS A 282 -32.08 -2.61 6.77
C LYS A 282 -30.60 -2.58 6.29
N ILE A 283 -29.77 -3.37 6.94
CA ILE A 283 -28.34 -3.47 6.64
C ILE A 283 -28.15 -4.64 5.66
N LYS A 284 -27.50 -4.38 4.55
CA LYS A 284 -27.27 -5.43 3.53
C LYS A 284 -26.18 -6.41 3.97
N LEU A 285 -26.41 -7.71 3.73
CA LEU A 285 -25.53 -8.80 4.19
C LEU A 285 -24.09 -8.62 3.69
N GLU A 286 -23.92 -8.36 2.38
CA GLU A 286 -22.58 -8.18 1.78
C GLU A 286 -21.80 -7.05 2.44
N ARG A 287 -22.44 -5.96 2.86
CA ARG A 287 -21.79 -4.83 3.53
C ARG A 287 -21.31 -5.20 4.93
N THR A 288 -22.15 -5.95 5.65
CA THR A 288 -21.78 -6.47 6.97
C THR A 288 -20.60 -7.42 6.87
N LEU A 289 -20.60 -8.32 5.88
CA LEU A 289 -19.51 -9.27 5.68
C LEU A 289 -18.20 -8.61 5.25
N LEU A 290 -18.27 -7.61 4.36
CA LEU A 290 -17.10 -6.81 3.97
C LEU A 290 -16.53 -6.05 5.18
N LEU A 291 -17.37 -5.41 5.98
CA LEU A 291 -16.95 -4.73 7.20
C LEU A 291 -16.28 -5.69 8.19
N LEU A 292 -16.92 -6.80 8.52
CA LEU A 292 -16.40 -7.78 9.48
C LEU A 292 -15.11 -8.42 8.99
N GLY A 293 -15.07 -8.87 7.74
CA GLY A 293 -13.90 -9.50 7.14
C GLY A 293 -12.69 -8.56 7.11
N THR A 294 -12.86 -7.33 6.62
CA THR A 294 -11.75 -6.37 6.54
C THR A 294 -11.35 -5.82 7.92
N THR A 295 -12.29 -5.73 8.87
CA THR A 295 -11.96 -5.42 10.27
C THR A 295 -11.08 -6.49 10.86
N PHE A 296 -11.46 -7.77 10.73
CA PHE A 296 -10.66 -8.90 11.22
C PHE A 296 -9.26 -8.90 10.61
N MET A 297 -9.16 -8.74 9.29
CA MET A 297 -7.87 -8.69 8.59
C MET A 297 -7.00 -7.52 9.06
N SER A 298 -7.59 -6.33 9.27
CA SER A 298 -6.86 -5.16 9.76
C SER A 298 -6.37 -5.34 11.19
N LEU A 299 -7.13 -6.01 12.05
CA LEU A 299 -6.68 -6.36 13.40
C LEU A 299 -5.47 -7.30 13.38
N MET A 300 -5.42 -8.21 12.41
CA MET A 300 -4.31 -9.15 12.25
C MET A 300 -3.06 -8.51 11.65
N SER A 301 -3.22 -7.46 10.82
CA SER A 301 -2.10 -6.83 10.12
C SER A 301 -2.41 -5.39 9.71
N LEU A 302 -1.50 -4.46 10.03
CA LEU A 302 -1.56 -3.04 9.64
C LEU A 302 -1.76 -2.86 8.13
N ARG A 303 -1.16 -3.73 7.33
CA ARG A 303 -1.21 -3.69 5.86
C ARG A 303 -2.65 -3.73 5.31
N HIS A 304 -3.57 -4.40 6.01
CA HIS A 304 -4.94 -4.56 5.56
C HIS A 304 -5.85 -3.36 5.87
N PHE A 305 -5.35 -2.33 6.53
CA PHE A 305 -6.14 -1.12 6.79
C PHE A 305 -6.63 -0.44 5.50
N SER A 306 -5.83 -0.44 4.45
CA SER A 306 -6.24 0.06 3.14
C SER A 306 -7.42 -0.71 2.55
N LEU A 307 -7.47 -2.04 2.74
CA LEU A 307 -8.61 -2.87 2.33
C LEU A 307 -9.86 -2.53 3.13
N PHE A 308 -9.71 -2.31 4.46
CA PHE A 308 -10.82 -1.85 5.29
C PHE A 308 -11.40 -0.54 4.75
N ILE A 309 -10.56 0.44 4.41
CA ILE A 309 -11.03 1.73 3.85
C ILE A 309 -11.85 1.49 2.58
N ILE A 310 -11.31 0.72 1.62
CA ILE A 310 -11.94 0.49 0.32
C ILE A 310 -13.25 -0.32 0.44
N PHE A 311 -13.21 -1.43 1.17
CA PHE A 311 -14.35 -2.36 1.20
C PHE A 311 -15.43 -1.99 2.23
N THR A 312 -15.21 -0.95 3.04
CA THR A 312 -16.27 -0.35 3.88
C THR A 312 -17.01 0.80 3.20
N ILE A 313 -16.60 1.23 2.00
CA ILE A 313 -17.32 2.25 1.21
C ILE A 313 -18.82 1.92 1.05
N PRO A 314 -19.25 0.67 0.81
CA PRO A 314 -20.66 0.33 0.79
C PRO A 314 -21.45 0.68 2.06
N CYS A 315 -20.78 0.88 3.19
CA CYS A 315 -21.39 1.32 4.45
C CYS A 315 -21.60 2.84 4.53
N LEU A 316 -21.06 3.63 3.59
CA LEU A 316 -21.11 5.10 3.63
C LEU A 316 -22.54 5.65 3.55
N GLU A 317 -23.51 4.91 3.00
CA GLU A 317 -24.92 5.34 3.05
C GLU A 317 -25.43 5.45 4.49
N TYR A 318 -25.00 4.54 5.39
CA TYR A 318 -25.37 4.58 6.80
C TYR A 318 -24.62 5.69 7.54
N VAL A 319 -23.38 5.95 7.14
CA VAL A 319 -22.57 7.07 7.67
C VAL A 319 -23.19 8.41 7.25
N GLU A 320 -23.65 8.55 6.01
CA GLU A 320 -24.39 9.74 5.54
C GLU A 320 -25.68 9.94 6.35
N GLU A 321 -26.45 8.87 6.59
CA GLU A 321 -27.65 8.93 7.43
C GLU A 321 -27.33 9.39 8.85
N PHE A 322 -26.31 8.82 9.47
CA PHE A 322 -25.83 9.19 10.81
C PHE A 322 -25.49 10.68 10.92
N PHE A 323 -24.68 11.21 10.01
CA PHE A 323 -24.35 12.64 10.01
C PHE A 323 -25.58 13.52 9.75
N THR A 324 -26.55 13.03 8.98
CA THR A 324 -27.82 13.75 8.77
C THR A 324 -28.63 13.81 10.06
N ILE A 325 -28.73 12.72 10.81
CA ILE A 325 -29.40 12.66 12.12
C ILE A 325 -28.72 13.61 13.10
N LEU A 326 -27.39 13.55 13.20
CA LEU A 326 -26.63 14.44 14.08
C LEU A 326 -26.84 15.92 13.74
N LYS A 327 -26.86 16.24 12.44
CA LYS A 327 -27.15 17.61 12.00
C LYS A 327 -28.55 18.04 12.45
N ASP A 328 -29.56 17.21 12.22
CA ASP A 328 -30.95 17.56 12.57
C ASP A 328 -31.11 17.73 14.08
N LEU A 329 -30.44 16.92 14.89
CA LEU A 329 -30.38 17.07 16.32
C LEU A 329 -29.67 18.38 16.75
N SER A 330 -28.53 18.68 16.13
CA SER A 330 -27.74 19.90 16.45
C SER A 330 -28.46 21.18 16.04
N TYR A 331 -29.33 21.15 15.02
CA TYR A 331 -30.11 22.33 14.58
C TYR A 331 -31.40 22.53 15.37
N LYS A 332 -31.78 21.55 16.21
CA LYS A 332 -32.98 21.63 17.04
C LYS A 332 -32.76 22.67 18.14
N GLY A 333 -33.56 23.75 18.13
CA GLY A 333 -33.44 24.84 19.11
C GLY A 333 -32.47 25.97 18.76
N ILE A 334 -31.70 25.87 17.64
CA ILE A 334 -30.78 26.96 17.25
C ILE A 334 -31.53 28.03 16.45
N THR A 335 -31.33 29.30 16.83
CA THR A 335 -31.87 30.49 16.11
C THR A 335 -31.33 30.59 14.67
N LYS A 336 -32.00 31.38 13.80
CA LYS A 336 -31.51 31.68 12.46
C LYS A 336 -30.08 32.26 12.47
N THR A 337 -29.79 33.13 13.42
CA THR A 337 -28.47 33.75 13.61
C THR A 337 -27.44 32.69 14.03
N GLY A 338 -27.76 31.80 14.97
CA GLY A 338 -26.90 30.70 15.39
C GLY A 338 -26.55 29.73 14.23
N LYS A 339 -27.51 29.41 13.36
CA LYS A 339 -27.27 28.61 12.14
C LYS A 339 -26.30 29.31 11.17
N LYS A 340 -26.40 30.64 11.03
CA LYS A 340 -25.49 31.44 10.19
C LYS A 340 -24.07 31.44 10.77
N VAL A 341 -23.94 31.63 12.09
CA VAL A 341 -22.65 31.57 12.78
C VAL A 341 -22.00 30.21 12.62
N LEU A 342 -22.73 29.12 12.89
CA LEU A 342 -22.22 27.76 12.73
C LEU A 342 -21.72 27.49 11.31
N LYS A 343 -22.45 27.95 10.28
CA LYS A 343 -22.02 27.82 8.89
C LYS A 343 -20.73 28.60 8.60
N ILE A 344 -20.59 29.81 9.11
CA ILE A 344 -19.37 30.61 8.96
C ILE A 344 -18.20 29.92 9.66
N THR A 345 -18.38 29.42 10.88
CA THR A 345 -17.36 28.68 11.63
C THR A 345 -16.86 27.45 10.87
N ILE A 346 -17.77 26.65 10.28
CA ILE A 346 -17.39 25.48 9.46
C ILE A 346 -16.58 25.91 8.24
N ILE A 347 -16.98 26.98 7.54
CA ILE A 347 -16.26 27.49 6.39
C ILE A 347 -14.87 28.02 6.80
N SER A 348 -14.78 28.75 7.93
CA SER A 348 -13.50 29.25 8.44
C SER A 348 -12.56 28.12 8.81
N LEU A 349 -13.07 27.07 9.48
CA LEU A 349 -12.30 25.87 9.81
C LEU A 349 -11.78 25.18 8.55
N TYR A 350 -12.63 25.05 7.54
CA TYR A 350 -12.25 24.47 6.25
C TYR A 350 -11.11 25.25 5.58
N ILE A 351 -11.23 26.59 5.53
CA ILE A 351 -10.19 27.47 4.98
C ILE A 351 -8.89 27.35 5.79
N SER A 352 -8.98 27.34 7.13
CA SER A 352 -7.81 27.20 8.01
C SER A 352 -7.06 25.90 7.79
N ILE A 353 -7.78 24.79 7.54
CA ILE A 353 -7.16 23.49 7.20
C ILE A 353 -6.36 23.61 5.91
N TYR A 354 -6.88 24.26 4.86
CA TYR A 354 -6.14 24.43 3.60
C TYR A 354 -4.92 25.34 3.73
N ILE A 355 -5.02 26.40 4.53
CA ILE A 355 -3.87 27.26 4.83
C ILE A 355 -2.80 26.45 5.55
N PHE A 356 -3.18 25.67 6.57
CA PHE A 356 -2.25 24.79 7.29
C PHE A 356 -1.60 23.77 6.37
N LEU A 357 -2.37 23.10 5.49
CA LEU A 357 -1.85 22.15 4.51
C LEU A 357 -0.88 22.82 3.54
N GLY A 358 -1.15 24.06 3.11
CA GLY A 358 -0.25 24.84 2.24
C GLY A 358 1.09 25.13 2.95
N PHE A 359 1.07 25.58 4.20
CA PHE A 359 2.31 25.75 4.98
C PHE A 359 3.04 24.44 5.20
N PHE A 360 2.34 23.37 5.55
CA PHE A 360 2.93 22.04 5.71
C PHE A 360 3.59 21.55 4.44
N TYR A 361 2.95 21.76 3.27
CA TYR A 361 3.52 21.41 1.98
C TYR A 361 4.81 22.20 1.67
N LEU A 362 4.80 23.53 1.90
CA LEU A 362 5.98 24.36 1.67
C LEU A 362 7.14 23.93 2.58
N PHE A 363 6.87 23.66 3.84
CA PHE A 363 7.87 23.12 4.76
C PHE A 363 8.44 21.78 4.26
N LYS A 364 7.56 20.83 3.93
CA LYS A 364 7.92 19.53 3.37
C LYS A 364 8.73 19.66 2.08
N TYR A 365 8.34 20.56 1.17
CA TYR A 365 9.05 20.76 -0.09
C TYR A 365 10.48 21.24 0.11
N ASN A 366 10.71 22.12 1.07
CA ASN A 366 12.03 22.67 1.37
C ASN A 366 12.93 21.73 2.17
N THR A 367 12.36 20.82 2.97
CA THR A 367 13.12 19.98 3.89
C THR A 367 13.28 18.53 3.44
N ASN A 368 12.42 18.03 2.55
CA ASN A 368 12.44 16.63 2.13
C ASN A 368 13.14 16.44 0.78
N GLU A 369 14.17 15.62 0.79
CA GLU A 369 14.82 15.08 -0.39
C GLU A 369 14.06 13.82 -0.87
N TYR A 370 14.24 13.44 -2.15
CA TYR A 370 13.68 12.20 -2.68
C TYR A 370 14.24 10.96 -1.96
N LEU A 371 15.53 11.01 -1.65
CA LEU A 371 16.24 10.02 -0.85
C LEU A 371 16.93 10.76 0.32
N PRO A 372 16.27 10.86 1.50
CA PRO A 372 16.84 11.60 2.63
C PRO A 372 18.13 10.95 3.15
N LYS A 373 19.23 11.70 3.22
CA LYS A 373 20.52 11.23 3.73
C LYS A 373 20.50 10.84 5.22
N SER A 374 19.45 11.17 5.95
CA SER A 374 19.22 10.68 7.33
C SER A 374 18.73 9.25 7.39
N ILE A 375 18.22 8.71 6.28
CA ILE A 375 17.65 7.37 6.16
C ILE A 375 18.48 6.51 5.21
N TYR A 376 18.90 7.10 4.08
CA TYR A 376 19.65 6.42 3.02
C TYR A 376 21.13 6.76 3.10
N PRO A 377 22.02 5.74 3.11
CA PRO A 377 23.46 5.90 3.20
C PRO A 377 24.09 6.27 1.83
N ILE A 378 23.65 7.38 1.23
CA ILE A 378 24.05 7.76 -0.13
C ILE A 378 25.54 7.97 -0.22
N ASP A 379 26.13 8.71 0.75
CA ASP A 379 27.55 9.04 0.72
C ASP A 379 28.40 7.79 0.97
N SER A 380 27.94 6.86 1.82
CA SER A 380 28.59 5.56 2.05
C SER A 380 28.52 4.64 0.82
N VAL A 381 27.39 4.63 0.10
CA VAL A 381 27.27 3.83 -1.14
C VAL A 381 28.19 4.39 -2.24
N ASN A 382 28.28 5.71 -2.38
CA ASN A 382 29.21 6.34 -3.31
C ASN A 382 30.65 5.98 -2.95
N TYR A 383 31.04 6.05 -1.67
CA TYR A 383 32.34 5.64 -1.19
C TYR A 383 32.68 4.19 -1.54
N ILE A 384 31.71 3.27 -1.34
CA ILE A 384 31.87 1.84 -1.70
C ILE A 384 32.13 1.71 -3.20
N LYS A 385 31.33 2.37 -4.03
CA LYS A 385 31.44 2.31 -5.48
C LYS A 385 32.80 2.81 -6.00
N GLU A 386 33.33 3.88 -5.41
CA GLU A 386 34.57 4.53 -5.84
C GLU A 386 35.82 3.85 -5.28
N ASN A 387 35.80 3.31 -4.05
CA ASN A 387 36.98 2.87 -3.32
C ASN A 387 37.06 1.37 -3.06
N ILE A 388 35.94 0.64 -3.10
CA ILE A 388 35.85 -0.79 -2.76
C ILE A 388 35.55 -1.61 -4.02
N GLY A 389 34.61 -1.15 -4.85
CA GLY A 389 34.13 -1.84 -6.02
C GLY A 389 32.86 -2.69 -5.75
N ASN A 390 32.24 -3.17 -6.84
CA ASN A 390 30.92 -3.79 -6.80
C ASN A 390 30.96 -5.31 -6.51
N ASP A 391 32.14 -5.95 -6.62
CA ASP A 391 32.29 -7.41 -6.55
C ASP A 391 32.66 -7.94 -5.16
N LYS A 392 32.75 -7.04 -4.18
CA LYS A 392 33.13 -7.41 -2.82
C LYS A 392 31.97 -7.97 -2.01
N LEU A 393 32.25 -8.94 -1.15
CA LEU A 393 31.25 -9.58 -0.28
C LEU A 393 30.86 -8.63 0.85
N LEU A 394 29.74 -7.95 0.66
CA LEU A 394 29.24 -6.88 1.52
C LEU A 394 28.04 -7.36 2.35
N PHE A 395 28.14 -7.30 3.68
CA PHE A 395 26.99 -7.41 4.58
C PHE A 395 26.34 -6.05 4.78
N ASN A 396 25.06 -5.93 4.53
CA ASN A 396 24.35 -4.64 4.62
C ASN A 396 23.13 -4.69 5.51
N ASN A 397 22.75 -3.55 6.04
CA ASN A 397 21.46 -3.38 6.70
C ASN A 397 20.32 -3.61 5.70
N TYR A 398 19.25 -4.31 6.09
CA TYR A 398 18.06 -4.61 5.28
C TYR A 398 17.52 -3.39 4.51
N SER A 399 17.38 -2.25 5.23
CA SER A 399 16.90 -1.00 4.64
C SER A 399 17.82 -0.36 3.60
N TYR A 400 19.05 -0.85 3.43
CA TYR A 400 20.04 -0.30 2.49
C TYR A 400 20.16 -1.14 1.21
N GLY A 401 19.66 -2.39 1.23
CA GLY A 401 19.84 -3.33 0.13
C GLY A 401 19.30 -2.83 -1.21
N SER A 402 18.11 -2.24 -1.24
CA SER A 402 17.54 -1.71 -2.48
C SER A 402 18.31 -0.51 -3.04
N LEU A 403 18.98 0.28 -2.18
CA LEU A 403 19.87 1.35 -2.63
C LEU A 403 21.16 0.79 -3.23
N LEU A 404 21.68 -0.31 -2.69
CA LEU A 404 22.82 -1.04 -3.27
C LEU A 404 22.45 -1.59 -4.65
N MET A 405 21.30 -2.28 -4.77
CA MET A 405 20.77 -2.75 -6.07
C MET A 405 20.67 -1.62 -7.10
N PHE A 406 20.14 -0.47 -6.68
CA PHE A 406 19.99 0.71 -7.54
C PHE A 406 21.33 1.27 -8.04
N ASN A 407 22.42 0.99 -7.33
CA ASN A 407 23.78 1.37 -7.68
C ASN A 407 24.62 0.21 -8.26
N ASP A 408 23.97 -0.90 -8.66
CA ASP A 408 24.60 -2.10 -9.22
C ASP A 408 25.64 -2.74 -8.29
N ILE A 409 25.42 -2.64 -6.97
CA ILE A 409 26.24 -3.28 -5.94
C ILE A 409 25.48 -4.48 -5.39
N LYS A 410 26.12 -5.66 -5.36
CA LYS A 410 25.52 -6.85 -4.76
C LYS A 410 25.30 -6.67 -3.26
N CYS A 411 24.14 -7.10 -2.78
CA CYS A 411 23.75 -6.96 -1.37
C CYS A 411 23.63 -8.32 -0.68
N PHE A 412 23.77 -8.33 0.64
CA PHE A 412 23.51 -9.51 1.48
C PHE A 412 22.01 -9.79 1.59
N ILE A 413 21.24 -8.72 1.76
CA ILE A 413 19.77 -8.75 1.91
C ILE A 413 19.17 -7.43 1.43
N ASP A 414 17.98 -7.48 0.86
CA ASP A 414 17.20 -6.31 0.40
C ASP A 414 15.72 -6.42 0.77
N SER A 415 14.90 -5.45 0.33
CA SER A 415 13.48 -5.39 0.69
C SER A 415 12.62 -6.50 0.08
N ARG A 416 13.16 -7.37 -0.78
CA ARG A 416 12.53 -8.61 -1.26
C ARG A 416 12.70 -9.73 -0.21
N CYS A 417 12.32 -9.48 1.03
CA CYS A 417 12.58 -10.32 2.20
C CYS A 417 12.24 -11.80 2.02
N ASP A 418 11.16 -12.11 1.30
CA ASP A 418 10.69 -13.45 1.00
C ASP A 418 11.74 -14.28 0.24
N LEU A 419 12.51 -13.65 -0.65
CA LEU A 419 13.60 -14.28 -1.41
C LEU A 419 14.59 -15.04 -0.50
N TYR A 420 14.85 -14.51 0.69
CA TYR A 420 15.90 -14.96 1.62
C TYR A 420 15.40 -15.97 2.68
N THR A 421 14.18 -16.51 2.49
CA THR A 421 13.54 -17.42 3.46
C THR A 421 13.43 -18.85 2.93
N LYS A 422 13.38 -19.83 3.84
CA LYS A 422 13.26 -21.27 3.54
C LYS A 422 11.99 -21.62 2.77
N GLU A 423 10.91 -20.84 2.96
CA GLU A 423 9.64 -21.05 2.29
C GLU A 423 9.74 -20.82 0.77
N TYR A 424 10.65 -19.93 0.35
CA TYR A 424 10.88 -19.64 -1.06
C TYR A 424 12.07 -20.41 -1.62
N ASN A 425 13.23 -20.30 -0.97
CA ASN A 425 14.44 -20.95 -1.38
C ASN A 425 14.82 -21.99 -0.33
N LYS A 426 14.64 -23.26 -0.67
CA LYS A 426 14.92 -24.37 0.23
C LYS A 426 16.36 -24.26 0.78
N ASP A 427 16.50 -24.53 2.08
CA ASP A 427 17.77 -24.46 2.82
C ASP A 427 18.40 -23.04 2.95
N CYS A 428 17.71 -21.98 2.47
CA CYS A 428 18.17 -20.62 2.64
C CYS A 428 17.97 -20.12 4.08
N THR A 429 19.06 -19.80 4.77
CA THR A 429 19.04 -19.28 6.16
C THR A 429 19.38 -17.79 6.26
N VAL A 430 19.54 -17.11 5.11
CA VAL A 430 20.05 -15.72 5.03
C VAL A 430 19.24 -14.75 5.88
N ALA A 431 17.89 -14.84 5.83
CA ALA A 431 17.04 -13.94 6.61
C ALA A 431 17.19 -14.16 8.12
N GLU A 432 17.27 -15.43 8.58
CA GLU A 432 17.49 -15.78 9.98
C GLU A 432 18.87 -15.34 10.44
N ASP A 433 19.92 -15.63 9.65
CA ASP A 433 21.29 -15.24 9.93
C ASP A 433 21.44 -13.71 9.99
N TYR A 434 20.79 -13.00 9.09
CA TYR A 434 20.75 -11.55 9.11
C TYR A 434 20.19 -11.00 10.43
N ILE A 435 19.04 -11.50 10.89
CA ILE A 435 18.41 -11.04 12.13
C ILE A 435 19.31 -11.33 13.33
N ASN A 436 19.91 -12.52 13.39
CA ASN A 436 20.81 -12.91 14.46
C ASN A 436 22.07 -12.03 14.49
N ALA A 437 22.64 -11.70 13.34
CA ALA A 437 23.80 -10.84 13.24
C ALA A 437 23.47 -9.38 13.60
N ILE A 438 22.44 -8.79 12.97
CA ILE A 438 22.12 -7.36 13.13
C ILE A 438 21.66 -6.99 14.53
N ASN A 439 20.99 -7.91 15.25
CA ASN A 439 20.53 -7.75 16.62
C ASN A 439 21.53 -8.28 17.68
N CYS A 440 22.65 -8.87 17.26
CA CYS A 440 23.61 -9.53 18.17
C CYS A 440 22.96 -10.59 19.07
N THR A 441 21.95 -11.29 18.57
CA THR A 441 21.28 -12.39 19.31
C THR A 441 21.97 -13.74 19.13
N GLY A 442 22.93 -13.82 18.19
CA GLY A 442 23.80 -14.97 17.92
C GLY A 442 25.26 -14.50 17.79
N ASN A 443 26.13 -15.46 17.48
CA ASN A 443 27.54 -15.13 17.19
C ASN A 443 27.65 -14.51 15.78
N TYR A 444 27.59 -13.17 15.69
CA TYR A 444 27.68 -12.46 14.43
C TYR A 444 28.99 -12.69 13.69
N GLU A 445 30.10 -12.96 14.41
CA GLU A 445 31.40 -13.24 13.79
C GLU A 445 31.37 -14.55 12.99
N GLN A 446 30.73 -15.60 13.56
CA GLN A 446 30.54 -16.87 12.84
C GLN A 446 29.66 -16.69 11.61
N ILE A 447 28.59 -15.87 11.73
CA ILE A 447 27.72 -15.58 10.60
C ILE A 447 28.48 -14.83 9.50
N LEU A 448 29.22 -13.77 9.85
CA LEU A 448 30.00 -13.02 8.87
C LEU A 448 31.07 -13.90 8.20
N SER A 449 31.72 -14.78 8.96
CA SER A 449 32.69 -15.76 8.44
C SER A 449 32.04 -16.81 7.53
N LYS A 450 30.83 -17.29 7.86
CA LYS A 450 30.06 -18.25 7.04
C LYS A 450 29.89 -17.77 5.60
N TYR A 451 29.66 -16.45 5.44
CA TYR A 451 29.45 -15.82 4.14
C TYR A 451 30.69 -15.12 3.59
N ASN A 452 31.86 -15.32 4.19
CA ASN A 452 33.13 -14.71 3.79
C ASN A 452 33.05 -13.18 3.63
N ILE A 453 32.34 -12.51 4.52
CA ILE A 453 32.08 -11.07 4.44
C ILE A 453 33.39 -10.29 4.59
N GLU A 454 33.71 -9.43 3.62
CA GLU A 454 34.87 -8.56 3.59
C GLU A 454 34.56 -7.14 4.11
N TYR A 455 33.35 -6.67 3.88
CA TYR A 455 32.91 -5.31 4.25
C TYR A 455 31.50 -5.31 4.83
N LEU A 456 31.21 -4.29 5.65
CA LEU A 456 29.87 -4.07 6.17
C LEU A 456 29.40 -2.66 5.89
N LEU A 457 28.13 -2.53 5.50
CA LEU A 457 27.38 -1.26 5.43
C LEU A 457 26.21 -1.34 6.40
N ILE A 458 26.40 -0.84 7.61
CA ILE A 458 25.43 -1.01 8.71
C ILE A 458 24.98 0.31 9.32
N SER A 459 23.75 0.33 9.82
CA SER A 459 23.18 1.48 10.51
C SER A 459 23.88 1.73 11.84
N LYS A 460 24.21 3.00 12.11
CA LYS A 460 24.71 3.46 13.41
C LYS A 460 23.79 3.10 14.58
N ASN A 461 22.50 2.99 14.32
CA ASN A 461 21.47 2.71 15.33
C ASN A 461 21.22 1.21 15.54
N SER A 462 21.73 0.31 14.68
CA SER A 462 21.60 -1.14 14.87
C SER A 462 22.39 -1.63 16.09
N ALA A 463 21.98 -2.75 16.66
CA ALA A 463 22.74 -3.37 17.76
C ALA A 463 24.16 -3.72 17.32
N LEU A 464 24.31 -4.30 16.12
CA LEU A 464 25.62 -4.58 15.54
C LEU A 464 26.45 -3.30 15.38
N GLY A 465 25.88 -2.22 14.82
CA GLY A 465 26.60 -0.95 14.63
C GLY A 465 27.10 -0.28 15.90
N LYS A 466 26.43 -0.54 17.03
CA LYS A 466 26.85 -0.04 18.35
C LYS A 466 27.94 -0.89 19.01
N ASN A 467 27.99 -2.20 18.72
CA ASN A 467 28.84 -3.15 19.42
C ASN A 467 30.07 -3.60 18.61
N ILE A 468 30.09 -3.46 17.29
CA ILE A 468 31.08 -4.07 16.41
C ILE A 468 32.51 -3.55 16.68
N PHE A 469 32.66 -2.30 17.10
CA PHE A 469 33.96 -1.68 17.38
C PHE A 469 34.61 -2.14 18.69
N ASN A 470 33.95 -2.99 19.47
CA ASN A 470 34.56 -3.63 20.64
C ASN A 470 35.59 -4.69 20.24
N ASN A 471 35.65 -5.06 18.96
CA ASN A 471 36.59 -6.01 18.41
C ASN A 471 37.45 -5.33 17.35
N SER A 472 38.79 -5.35 17.55
CA SER A 472 39.82 -4.75 16.68
C SER A 472 39.86 -5.33 15.26
N LYS A 473 39.20 -6.47 15.03
CA LYS A 473 39.04 -7.07 13.70
C LYS A 473 38.26 -6.17 12.74
N TYR A 474 37.46 -5.26 13.24
CA TYR A 474 36.56 -4.42 12.45
C TYR A 474 37.01 -2.98 12.41
N GLU A 475 37.49 -2.55 11.26
CA GLU A 475 38.04 -1.21 11.03
C GLU A 475 37.00 -0.30 10.34
N LYS A 476 36.66 0.82 10.97
CA LYS A 476 35.80 1.82 10.34
C LYS A 476 36.60 2.57 9.29
N ILE A 477 36.27 2.41 8.00
CA ILE A 477 36.93 3.06 6.88
C ILE A 477 36.21 4.30 6.37
N PHE A 478 34.85 4.36 6.57
CA PHE A 478 34.03 5.52 6.21
C PHE A 478 32.80 5.61 7.11
N GLU A 479 32.23 6.80 7.25
CA GLU A 479 30.93 7.01 7.87
C GLU A 479 30.18 8.17 7.24
N ASP A 480 28.86 8.07 7.18
CA ASP A 480 27.95 9.16 6.84
C ASP A 480 26.97 9.46 7.99
N LYS A 481 25.86 10.17 7.69
CA LYS A 481 24.86 10.56 8.72
C LYS A 481 24.20 9.36 9.39
N CYS A 482 23.93 8.27 8.67
CA CYS A 482 23.12 7.15 9.14
C CYS A 482 23.87 5.81 9.21
N SER A 483 25.03 5.68 8.59
CA SER A 483 25.73 4.41 8.45
C SER A 483 27.23 4.46 8.72
N TYR A 484 27.80 3.27 8.89
CA TYR A 484 29.23 2.97 8.88
C TYR A 484 29.55 2.07 7.70
N VAL A 485 30.70 2.33 7.04
CA VAL A 485 31.39 1.37 6.17
C VAL A 485 32.56 0.81 6.94
N ILE A 486 32.60 -0.52 7.09
CA ILE A 486 33.56 -1.21 7.94
C ILE A 486 34.26 -2.26 7.11
N LYS A 487 35.59 -2.34 7.24
CA LYS A 487 36.43 -3.41 6.69
C LYS A 487 36.61 -4.51 7.72
N VAL A 488 36.51 -5.76 7.29
CA VAL A 488 36.84 -6.93 8.11
C VAL A 488 38.29 -7.28 7.86
N ASN A 489 39.14 -7.14 8.88
CA ASN A 489 40.53 -7.54 8.83
C ASN A 489 40.66 -9.03 9.17
N ASN A 490 41.41 -9.79 8.41
CA ASN A 490 41.64 -11.23 8.59
C ASN A 490 42.49 -11.53 9.82
#